data_194d9cb1f251b598bd3a3b4a538b1bd0
#
_entry.id   194d9cb1f251b598bd3a3b4a538b1bd0
#
_cell.length_a   1.000
_cell.length_b   1.000
_cell.length_c   1.000
_cell.angle_alpha   90.00
_cell.angle_beta   90.00
_cell.angle_gamma   90.00
#
_symmetry.space_group_name_H-M   'P 1'
#
loop_
_entity.id
_entity.type
_entity.pdbx_description
1 polymer ?
#
loop_
_entity_poly.entity_id
_entity_poly.type
_entity_poly.pdbx_seq_one_letter_code
_entity_poly.pdbx_strand_id
1 'polypeptide(L)'
;MCIRDRNNIGLVEVPMGTPLRTIVYDIGGGVPKKRKLKAVQLGGPSGGCIPADLVDTPVDFEAIVKAGAIMGSGGAIVMDDKTCMVDMARFFMDFVQDESCGKCTPCREGTRRQLQILERICEGGGELADIQTLEELSEVIRGASLCGLGQTGPNPVLSTLRYFMDEYQAHIVEKHCPAKRCVALLKFEVNEDACTKCGACFRACPSEAIAWKKKEVARIDKEKCIECMTCFEKCKFDAID
;
A
#
# COMPACT_ATOMS: atom_id res chain seq x y z
N MET A 1 3.84 -11.78 11.71
CA MET A 1 3.85 -11.26 10.35
C MET A 1 2.43 -10.98 9.92
N CYS A 2 2.08 -9.72 9.69
CA CYS A 2 0.74 -9.37 9.21
C CYS A 2 0.65 -9.80 7.74
N ILE A 3 -0.08 -10.85 7.51
CA ILE A 3 -0.28 -11.40 6.19
C ILE A 3 -1.68 -10.96 5.79
N ARG A 4 -1.73 -9.83 5.06
CA ARG A 4 -2.97 -9.38 4.44
C ARG A 4 -3.20 -10.15 3.15
N ASP A 5 -4.43 -10.23 2.73
CA ASP A 5 -4.89 -10.50 1.37
C ASP A 5 -4.54 -11.87 0.76
N ARG A 6 -4.40 -12.94 1.58
CA ARG A 6 -4.34 -14.33 1.09
C ARG A 6 -5.27 -15.27 1.86
N ASN A 7 -5.63 -16.39 1.24
CA ASN A 7 -6.56 -17.35 1.84
C ASN A 7 -5.94 -18.15 2.99
N ASN A 8 -4.70 -18.65 2.83
CA ASN A 8 -4.01 -19.46 3.82
C ASN A 8 -2.87 -18.68 4.47
N ILE A 9 -2.87 -18.61 5.79
CA ILE A 9 -1.86 -17.92 6.59
C ILE A 9 -1.04 -18.96 7.34
N GLY A 10 0.28 -18.80 7.41
CA GLY A 10 1.13 -19.71 8.18
C GLY A 10 2.59 -19.64 7.79
N LEU A 11 3.36 -20.55 8.34
CA LEU A 11 4.74 -20.81 7.95
C LEU A 11 4.78 -21.90 6.89
N VAL A 12 5.69 -21.76 5.96
CA VAL A 12 5.94 -22.75 4.91
C VAL A 12 7.43 -22.88 4.72
N GLU A 13 7.87 -24.10 4.52
CA GLU A 13 9.24 -24.42 4.11
C GLU A 13 9.22 -24.81 2.62
N VAL A 14 10.07 -24.16 1.85
CA VAL A 14 10.20 -24.40 0.40
C VAL A 14 11.69 -24.44 0.03
N PRO A 15 12.07 -25.21 -0.99
CA PRO A 15 13.41 -25.17 -1.52
C PRO A 15 13.77 -23.76 -2.04
N MET A 16 15.03 -23.36 -1.90
CA MET A 16 15.53 -22.15 -2.54
C MET A 16 15.33 -22.22 -4.05
N GLY A 17 14.95 -21.10 -4.64
CA GLY A 17 14.61 -21.04 -6.07
C GLY A 17 13.16 -21.35 -6.40
N THR A 18 12.32 -21.67 -5.40
CA THR A 18 10.87 -21.83 -5.62
C THR A 18 10.27 -20.49 -6.08
N PRO A 19 9.49 -20.46 -7.18
CA PRO A 19 8.86 -19.24 -7.65
C PRO A 19 7.90 -18.65 -6.62
N LEU A 20 7.85 -17.31 -6.49
CA LEU A 20 6.86 -16.64 -5.65
C LEU A 20 5.42 -17.03 -6.00
N ARG A 21 5.14 -17.30 -7.26
CA ARG A 21 3.83 -17.79 -7.73
C ARG A 21 3.37 -19.02 -6.95
N THR A 22 4.23 -20.00 -6.79
CA THR A 22 3.94 -21.24 -6.04
C THR A 22 3.60 -20.92 -4.59
N ILE A 23 4.38 -20.04 -3.96
CA ILE A 23 4.12 -19.64 -2.56
C ILE A 23 2.80 -18.90 -2.41
N VAL A 24 2.48 -17.98 -3.34
CA VAL A 24 1.27 -17.15 -3.28
C VAL A 24 0.02 -17.96 -3.64
N TYR A 25 0.06 -18.71 -4.73
CA TYR A 25 -1.14 -19.36 -5.28
C TYR A 25 -1.31 -20.81 -4.84
N ASP A 26 -0.27 -21.64 -5.00
CA ASP A 26 -0.41 -23.07 -4.74
C ASP A 26 -0.45 -23.37 -3.23
N ILE A 27 0.40 -22.71 -2.45
CA ILE A 27 0.48 -22.90 -1.00
C ILE A 27 -0.45 -21.90 -0.28
N GLY A 28 -0.34 -20.62 -0.61
CA GLY A 28 -1.12 -19.53 -0.01
C GLY A 28 -2.59 -19.50 -0.41
N GLY A 29 -2.99 -20.28 -1.42
CA GLY A 29 -4.37 -20.35 -1.91
C GLY A 29 -4.83 -19.11 -2.66
N GLY A 30 -3.88 -18.26 -3.09
CA GLY A 30 -4.16 -17.02 -3.81
C GLY A 30 -4.79 -15.92 -2.97
N VAL A 31 -5.19 -14.84 -3.67
CA VAL A 31 -5.81 -13.66 -3.06
C VAL A 31 -7.31 -13.92 -2.82
N PRO A 32 -7.87 -13.57 -1.64
CA PRO A 32 -9.26 -13.82 -1.32
C PRO A 32 -10.23 -12.95 -2.14
N LYS A 33 -11.51 -13.35 -2.14
CA LYS A 33 -12.62 -12.61 -2.76
C LYS A 33 -12.46 -12.37 -4.28
N LYS A 34 -11.71 -13.23 -4.98
CA LYS A 34 -11.43 -13.11 -6.42
C LYS A 34 -10.72 -11.79 -6.82
N ARG A 35 -10.03 -11.16 -5.87
CA ARG A 35 -9.21 -9.98 -6.14
C ARG A 35 -7.91 -10.37 -6.86
N LYS A 36 -7.28 -9.40 -7.50
CA LYS A 36 -6.02 -9.61 -8.19
C LYS A 36 -4.84 -9.41 -7.24
N LEU A 37 -3.78 -10.19 -7.43
CA LEU A 37 -2.50 -9.91 -6.80
C LEU A 37 -1.98 -8.58 -7.33
N LYS A 38 -1.52 -7.69 -6.46
CA LYS A 38 -0.86 -6.44 -6.82
C LYS A 38 0.64 -6.51 -6.59
N ALA A 39 1.04 -6.92 -5.40
CA ALA A 39 2.45 -7.05 -5.04
C ALA A 39 2.66 -8.05 -3.91
N VAL A 40 3.92 -8.44 -3.74
CA VAL A 40 4.39 -9.20 -2.57
C VAL A 40 5.56 -8.44 -1.94
N GLN A 41 5.41 -8.03 -0.69
CA GLN A 41 6.51 -7.48 0.10
C GLN A 41 7.34 -8.64 0.66
N LEU A 42 8.64 -8.61 0.46
CA LEU A 42 9.59 -9.59 0.97
C LEU A 42 10.65 -8.94 1.85
N GLY A 43 11.10 -9.68 2.86
CA GLY A 43 12.18 -9.26 3.75
C GLY A 43 11.73 -8.42 4.95
N GLY A 44 10.43 -8.42 5.26
CA GLY A 44 9.87 -7.62 6.35
C GLY A 44 9.75 -6.13 6.02
N PRO A 45 9.53 -5.24 7.02
CA PRO A 45 9.23 -3.83 6.79
C PRO A 45 10.31 -3.06 6.02
N SER A 46 11.57 -3.40 6.17
CA SER A 46 12.70 -2.79 5.43
C SER A 46 13.04 -3.52 4.12
N GLY A 47 12.22 -4.47 3.72
CA GLY A 47 12.34 -5.18 2.45
C GLY A 47 11.76 -4.38 1.28
N GLY A 48 11.50 -5.03 0.13
CA GLY A 48 10.95 -4.38 -1.05
C GLY A 48 9.68 -5.03 -1.56
N CYS A 49 8.91 -4.29 -2.34
CA CYS A 49 7.69 -4.76 -2.99
C CYS A 49 8.01 -5.31 -4.37
N ILE A 50 7.66 -6.56 -4.63
CA ILE A 50 7.76 -7.22 -5.95
C ILE A 50 6.37 -7.18 -6.57
N PRO A 51 6.17 -6.57 -7.76
CA PRO A 51 4.87 -6.45 -8.40
C PRO A 51 4.38 -7.80 -8.94
N ALA A 52 3.08 -7.91 -9.20
CA ALA A 52 2.45 -9.13 -9.70
C ALA A 52 3.08 -9.64 -11.02
N ASP A 53 3.55 -8.74 -11.88
CA ASP A 53 4.19 -9.10 -13.14
C ASP A 53 5.52 -9.85 -12.96
N LEU A 54 6.14 -9.71 -11.79
CA LEU A 54 7.36 -10.41 -11.40
C LEU A 54 7.10 -11.57 -10.43
N VAL A 55 5.88 -12.06 -10.32
CA VAL A 55 5.50 -13.15 -9.40
C VAL A 55 6.20 -14.49 -9.69
N ASP A 56 6.81 -14.64 -10.87
CA ASP A 56 7.61 -15.81 -11.23
C ASP A 56 9.07 -15.70 -10.77
N THR A 57 9.46 -14.61 -10.09
CA THR A 57 10.80 -14.48 -9.50
C THR A 57 11.07 -15.62 -8.53
N PRO A 58 12.19 -16.35 -8.71
CA PRO A 58 12.57 -17.40 -7.76
C PRO A 58 12.95 -16.79 -6.41
N VAL A 59 12.55 -17.48 -5.34
CA VAL A 59 12.90 -17.06 -3.98
C VAL A 59 14.32 -17.53 -3.68
N ASP A 60 15.27 -16.71 -4.11
CA ASP A 60 16.68 -16.81 -3.79
C ASP A 60 17.26 -15.41 -3.53
N PHE A 61 18.48 -15.36 -2.98
CA PHE A 61 19.09 -14.10 -2.57
C PHE A 61 19.37 -13.16 -3.74
N GLU A 62 19.78 -13.69 -4.88
CA GLU A 62 20.21 -12.88 -6.03
C GLU A 62 18.99 -12.32 -6.79
N ALA A 63 18.02 -13.18 -7.10
CA ALA A 63 16.84 -12.80 -7.86
C ALA A 63 15.98 -11.80 -7.10
N ILE A 64 15.79 -11.98 -5.78
CA ILE A 64 15.02 -11.06 -4.94
C ILE A 64 15.71 -9.69 -4.82
N VAL A 65 17.03 -9.65 -4.64
CA VAL A 65 17.79 -8.39 -4.62
C VAL A 65 17.72 -7.67 -5.97
N LYS A 66 17.83 -8.41 -7.08
CA LYS A 66 17.66 -7.83 -8.42
C LYS A 66 16.27 -7.25 -8.66
N ALA A 67 15.24 -7.84 -8.05
CA ALA A 67 13.88 -7.32 -8.08
C ALA A 67 13.66 -6.12 -7.13
N GLY A 68 14.66 -5.70 -6.34
CA GLY A 68 14.58 -4.55 -5.44
C GLY A 68 14.04 -4.86 -4.05
N ALA A 69 14.00 -6.14 -3.68
CA ALA A 69 13.62 -6.60 -2.34
C ALA A 69 14.79 -7.28 -1.63
N ILE A 70 14.57 -7.80 -0.44
CA ILE A 70 15.54 -8.63 0.29
C ILE A 70 14.88 -9.90 0.80
N MET A 71 15.66 -10.95 1.03
CA MET A 71 15.15 -12.20 1.62
C MET A 71 14.75 -11.98 3.08
N GLY A 72 15.56 -11.26 3.85
CA GLY A 72 15.38 -11.06 5.29
C GLY A 72 15.19 -12.39 6.03
N SER A 73 14.23 -12.45 6.92
CA SER A 73 13.84 -13.67 7.66
C SER A 73 12.77 -14.51 6.92
N GLY A 74 12.58 -14.30 5.61
CA GLY A 74 11.55 -15.00 4.84
C GLY A 74 10.14 -14.47 5.04
N GLY A 75 10.00 -13.24 5.58
CA GLY A 75 8.72 -12.59 5.73
C GLY A 75 8.11 -12.21 4.38
N ALA A 76 6.86 -12.62 4.12
CA ALA A 76 6.14 -12.28 2.91
C ALA A 76 4.75 -11.70 3.22
N ILE A 77 4.44 -10.53 2.68
CA ILE A 77 3.14 -9.87 2.79
C ILE A 77 2.54 -9.78 1.39
N VAL A 78 1.43 -10.47 1.18
CA VAL A 78 0.69 -10.44 -0.09
C VAL A 78 -0.26 -9.26 -0.07
N MET A 79 -0.31 -8.49 -1.14
CA MET A 79 -1.14 -7.30 -1.30
C MET A 79 -2.05 -7.44 -2.52
N ASP A 80 -3.32 -7.09 -2.34
CA ASP A 80 -4.32 -7.12 -3.40
C ASP A 80 -4.48 -5.77 -4.12
N ASP A 81 -5.34 -5.74 -5.14
CA ASP A 81 -5.64 -4.57 -5.96
C ASP A 81 -6.33 -3.41 -5.20
N LYS A 82 -6.75 -3.62 -3.95
CA LYS A 82 -7.29 -2.57 -3.05
C LYS A 82 -6.23 -2.02 -2.08
N THR A 83 -4.97 -2.41 -2.24
CA THR A 83 -3.87 -1.87 -1.46
C THR A 83 -3.29 -0.65 -2.15
N CYS A 84 -3.19 0.47 -1.44
CA CYS A 84 -2.47 1.66 -1.91
C CYS A 84 -0.97 1.47 -1.66
N MET A 85 -0.15 1.56 -2.71
CA MET A 85 1.29 1.35 -2.57
C MET A 85 2.01 2.53 -1.95
N VAL A 86 1.48 3.74 -2.08
CA VAL A 86 2.00 4.94 -1.40
C VAL A 86 1.77 4.85 0.11
N ASP A 87 0.56 4.45 0.54
CA ASP A 87 0.25 4.23 1.96
C ASP A 87 1.04 3.05 2.55
N MET A 88 1.31 2.01 1.74
CA MET A 88 2.18 0.91 2.17
C MET A 88 3.63 1.36 2.37
N ALA A 89 4.16 2.19 1.46
CA ALA A 89 5.48 2.79 1.65
C ALA A 89 5.54 3.64 2.93
N ARG A 90 4.51 4.46 3.18
CA ARG A 90 4.35 5.23 4.42
C ARG A 90 4.35 4.32 5.65
N PHE A 91 3.53 3.28 5.65
CA PHE A 91 3.42 2.32 6.76
C PHE A 91 4.75 1.63 7.08
N PHE A 92 5.50 1.19 6.07
CA PHE A 92 6.80 0.57 6.29
C PHE A 92 7.86 1.58 6.73
N MET A 93 7.79 2.82 6.24
CA MET A 93 8.71 3.88 6.65
C MET A 93 8.46 4.31 8.09
N ASP A 94 7.21 4.37 8.55
CA ASP A 94 6.82 4.61 9.93
C ASP A 94 7.49 3.57 10.86
N PHE A 95 7.37 2.29 10.53
CA PHE A 95 8.05 1.24 11.26
C PHE A 95 9.57 1.40 11.26
N VAL A 96 10.20 1.69 10.12
CA VAL A 96 11.66 1.85 10.02
C VAL A 96 12.14 3.02 10.85
N GLN A 97 11.39 4.12 10.87
CA GLN A 97 11.69 5.31 11.67
C GLN A 97 11.62 5.00 13.16
N ASP A 98 10.58 4.28 13.61
CA ASP A 98 10.40 3.89 15.01
C ASP A 98 11.50 2.92 15.50
N GLU A 99 11.93 2.00 14.65
CA GLU A 99 13.01 1.04 14.97
C GLU A 99 14.43 1.65 14.85
N SER A 100 14.55 2.89 14.40
CA SER A 100 15.85 3.55 14.29
C SER A 100 16.44 3.81 15.67
N CYS A 101 17.66 3.29 15.91
CA CYS A 101 18.39 3.56 17.15
C CYS A 101 18.87 5.03 17.31
N GLY A 102 18.68 5.86 16.27
CA GLY A 102 19.03 7.28 16.26
C GLY A 102 20.52 7.61 16.13
N LYS A 103 21.42 6.62 16.01
CA LYS A 103 22.88 6.86 15.97
C LYS A 103 23.33 7.54 14.68
N CYS A 104 22.90 7.03 13.53
CA CYS A 104 23.29 7.58 12.23
C CYS A 104 22.36 8.72 11.84
N THR A 105 22.89 9.93 11.64
CA THR A 105 22.12 11.09 11.20
C THR A 105 21.33 10.81 9.92
N PRO A 106 21.91 10.20 8.86
CA PRO A 106 21.15 9.88 7.64
C PRO A 106 19.95 8.98 7.90
N CYS A 107 20.07 7.97 8.76
CA CYS A 107 18.97 7.10 9.14
C CYS A 107 17.93 7.88 9.97
N ARG A 108 18.34 8.49 11.09
CA ARG A 108 17.44 9.19 12.02
C ARG A 108 16.63 10.29 11.35
N GLU A 109 17.31 11.21 10.66
CA GLU A 109 16.65 12.37 10.06
C GLU A 109 16.08 12.05 8.68
N GLY A 110 16.76 11.22 7.90
CA GLY A 110 16.34 10.87 6.55
C GLY A 110 15.06 10.02 6.54
N THR A 111 14.95 9.00 7.40
CA THR A 111 13.73 8.18 7.49
C THR A 111 12.54 9.00 7.97
N ARG A 112 12.76 9.88 8.95
CA ARG A 112 11.74 10.82 9.43
C ARG A 112 11.28 11.74 8.31
N ARG A 113 12.21 12.27 7.52
CA ARG A 113 11.87 13.15 6.40
C ARG A 113 11.11 12.43 5.30
N GLN A 114 11.51 11.21 4.96
CA GLN A 114 10.76 10.38 4.01
C GLN A 114 9.34 10.09 4.50
N LEU A 115 9.16 9.75 5.78
CA LEU A 115 7.85 9.55 6.37
C LEU A 115 6.97 10.80 6.23
N GLN A 116 7.46 11.97 6.59
CA GLN A 116 6.73 13.24 6.45
C GLN A 116 6.31 13.54 5.01
N ILE A 117 7.15 13.21 4.04
CA ILE A 117 6.82 13.39 2.62
C ILE A 117 5.70 12.43 2.21
N LEU A 118 5.81 11.14 2.59
CA LEU A 118 4.79 10.14 2.27
C LEU A 118 3.45 10.43 2.95
N GLU A 119 3.45 10.90 4.20
CA GLU A 119 2.25 11.37 4.89
C GLU A 119 1.61 12.52 4.12
N ARG A 120 2.38 13.55 3.77
CA ARG A 120 1.90 14.68 2.97
C ARG A 120 1.31 14.26 1.62
N ILE A 121 1.91 13.29 0.93
CA ILE A 121 1.37 12.74 -0.33
C ILE A 121 0.03 12.03 -0.06
N CYS A 122 -0.07 11.21 0.97
CA CYS A 122 -1.32 10.51 1.34
C CYS A 122 -2.43 11.47 1.80
N GLU A 123 -2.06 12.65 2.33
CA GLU A 123 -2.97 13.72 2.75
C GLU A 123 -3.33 14.70 1.63
N GLY A 124 -2.83 14.47 0.41
CA GLY A 124 -3.15 15.30 -0.75
C GLY A 124 -2.28 16.56 -0.91
N GLY A 125 -1.33 16.80 0.01
CA GLY A 125 -0.40 17.92 -0.04
C GLY A 125 0.90 17.65 -0.82
N GLY A 126 1.03 16.49 -1.47
CA GLY A 126 2.23 16.11 -2.20
C GLY A 126 2.48 16.94 -3.45
N GLU A 127 3.75 17.10 -3.81
CA GLU A 127 4.25 17.82 -4.97
C GLU A 127 5.14 16.92 -5.83
N LEU A 128 5.28 17.21 -7.14
CA LEU A 128 6.12 16.39 -8.02
C LEU A 128 7.60 16.35 -7.59
N ALA A 129 8.10 17.43 -6.99
CA ALA A 129 9.45 17.49 -6.43
C ALA A 129 9.68 16.49 -5.28
N ASP A 130 8.61 16.01 -4.65
CA ASP A 130 8.71 15.02 -3.57
C ASP A 130 9.25 13.69 -4.07
N ILE A 131 8.95 13.30 -5.29
CA ILE A 131 9.45 12.06 -5.91
C ILE A 131 10.96 12.08 -5.95
N GLN A 132 11.55 13.14 -6.51
CA GLN A 132 13.01 13.30 -6.57
C GLN A 132 13.62 13.35 -5.17
N THR A 133 12.99 14.08 -4.25
CA THR A 133 13.47 14.17 -2.86
C THR A 133 13.48 12.82 -2.16
N LEU A 134 12.44 11.98 -2.39
CA LEU A 134 12.40 10.62 -1.84
C LEU A 134 13.53 9.74 -2.40
N GLU A 135 13.83 9.83 -3.69
CA GLU A 135 14.94 9.11 -4.32
C GLU A 135 16.30 9.55 -3.75
N GLU A 136 16.57 10.85 -3.72
CA GLU A 136 17.82 11.42 -3.19
C GLU A 136 18.04 11.07 -1.71
N LEU A 137 17.01 11.19 -0.87
CA LEU A 137 17.07 10.78 0.53
C LEU A 137 17.34 9.28 0.66
N SER A 138 16.74 8.46 -0.18
CA SER A 138 16.94 7.00 -0.19
C SER A 138 18.40 6.65 -0.43
N GLU A 139 19.05 7.28 -1.42
CA GLU A 139 20.47 7.07 -1.72
C GLU A 139 21.38 7.51 -0.55
N VAL A 140 21.12 8.65 0.05
CA VAL A 140 21.87 9.15 1.20
C VAL A 140 21.71 8.22 2.41
N ILE A 141 20.48 7.79 2.72
CA ILE A 141 20.22 6.89 3.86
C ILE A 141 20.94 5.55 3.65
N ARG A 142 20.84 4.95 2.47
CA ARG A 142 21.50 3.68 2.15
C ARG A 142 23.01 3.76 2.19
N GLY A 143 23.57 4.81 1.57
CA GLY A 143 25.02 4.95 1.44
C GLY A 143 25.75 5.36 2.71
N ALA A 144 25.09 6.10 3.61
CA ALA A 144 25.72 6.68 4.79
C ALA A 144 25.27 6.09 6.13
N SER A 145 24.39 5.09 6.13
CA SER A 145 24.00 4.38 7.35
C SER A 145 24.96 3.22 7.68
N LEU A 146 25.22 3.02 8.98
CA LEU A 146 26.22 2.07 9.45
C LEU A 146 25.69 0.63 9.61
N CYS A 147 24.38 0.43 9.69
CA CYS A 147 23.79 -0.89 9.92
C CYS A 147 22.72 -1.24 8.88
N GLY A 148 22.33 -2.51 8.85
CA GLY A 148 21.38 -3.05 7.90
C GLY A 148 20.02 -2.34 7.91
N LEU A 149 19.53 -1.86 9.06
CA LEU A 149 18.26 -1.15 9.13
C LEU A 149 18.27 0.11 8.24
N GLY A 150 19.28 0.99 8.39
CA GLY A 150 19.36 2.18 7.57
C GLY A 150 19.70 1.88 6.11
N GLN A 151 20.55 0.87 5.86
CA GLN A 151 20.92 0.48 4.49
C GLN A 151 19.76 -0.13 3.70
N THR A 152 18.80 -0.77 4.36
CA THR A 152 17.63 -1.40 3.71
C THR A 152 16.35 -0.62 3.90
N GLY A 153 16.27 0.25 4.91
CA GLY A 153 15.06 0.99 5.25
C GLY A 153 14.36 1.70 4.10
N PRO A 154 15.08 2.33 3.15
CA PRO A 154 14.47 2.97 1.99
C PRO A 154 13.94 2.01 0.90
N ASN A 155 14.21 0.71 0.96
CA ASN A 155 13.78 -0.23 -0.08
C ASN A 155 12.27 -0.22 -0.37
N PRO A 156 11.36 -0.13 0.63
CA PRO A 156 9.93 0.00 0.36
C PRO A 156 9.60 1.22 -0.49
N VAL A 157 10.23 2.36 -0.21
CA VAL A 157 10.05 3.60 -0.99
C VAL A 157 10.57 3.42 -2.40
N LEU A 158 11.82 2.96 -2.56
CA LEU A 158 12.43 2.77 -3.88
C LEU A 158 11.69 1.76 -4.74
N SER A 159 11.26 0.63 -4.16
CA SER A 159 10.52 -0.38 -4.92
C SER A 159 9.12 0.08 -5.31
N THR A 160 8.43 0.83 -4.46
CA THR A 160 7.12 1.38 -4.81
C THR A 160 7.22 2.50 -5.83
N LEU A 161 8.21 3.38 -5.77
CA LEU A 161 8.48 4.37 -6.81
C LEU A 161 8.80 3.69 -8.15
N ARG A 162 9.64 2.64 -8.13
CA ARG A 162 10.04 1.91 -9.35
C ARG A 162 8.88 1.23 -10.07
N TYR A 163 7.95 0.62 -9.33
CA TYR A 163 6.93 -0.26 -9.90
C TYR A 163 5.51 0.31 -9.90
N PHE A 164 5.26 1.36 -9.11
CA PHE A 164 3.93 1.94 -8.90
C PHE A 164 3.97 3.47 -8.98
N MET A 165 4.79 4.01 -9.88
CA MET A 165 4.91 5.45 -10.10
C MET A 165 3.58 6.09 -10.49
N ASP A 166 2.73 5.37 -11.19
CA ASP A 166 1.38 5.77 -11.56
C ASP A 166 0.52 6.11 -10.34
N GLU A 167 0.65 5.34 -9.25
CA GLU A 167 -0.07 5.66 -8.01
C GLU A 167 0.45 6.93 -7.35
N TYR A 168 1.76 7.16 -7.35
CA TYR A 168 2.32 8.44 -6.86
C TYR A 168 1.82 9.62 -7.68
N GLN A 169 1.79 9.49 -9.01
CA GLN A 169 1.26 10.53 -9.89
C GLN A 169 -0.23 10.79 -9.63
N ALA A 170 -1.04 9.74 -9.48
CA ALA A 170 -2.46 9.87 -9.13
C ALA A 170 -2.65 10.62 -7.80
N HIS A 171 -1.86 10.31 -6.76
CA HIS A 171 -1.94 11.00 -5.46
C HIS A 171 -1.49 12.46 -5.55
N ILE A 172 -0.41 12.75 -6.30
CA ILE A 172 0.22 14.07 -6.35
C ILE A 172 -0.50 14.99 -7.34
N VAL A 173 -0.77 14.50 -8.56
CA VAL A 173 -1.31 15.35 -9.65
C VAL A 173 -2.83 15.32 -9.67
N GLU A 174 -3.42 14.13 -9.62
CA GLU A 174 -4.87 13.94 -9.73
C GLU A 174 -5.61 14.12 -8.41
N LYS A 175 -4.85 14.18 -7.29
CA LYS A 175 -5.39 14.22 -5.93
C LYS A 175 -6.42 13.10 -5.70
N HIS A 176 -6.08 11.92 -6.16
CA HIS A 176 -6.92 10.73 -6.13
C HIS A 176 -6.14 9.50 -5.67
N CYS A 177 -6.74 8.68 -4.80
CA CYS A 177 -6.17 7.40 -4.39
C CYS A 177 -6.86 6.25 -5.15
N PRO A 178 -6.21 5.59 -6.13
CA PRO A 178 -6.84 4.53 -6.94
C PRO A 178 -7.35 3.35 -6.11
N ALA A 179 -6.68 3.05 -5.01
CA ALA A 179 -7.07 1.99 -4.08
C ALA A 179 -8.14 2.44 -3.05
N LYS A 180 -8.52 3.71 -3.05
CA LYS A 180 -9.49 4.31 -2.12
C LYS A 180 -9.14 4.07 -0.65
N ARG A 181 -7.87 4.27 -0.29
CA ARG A 181 -7.34 4.07 1.09
C ARG A 181 -6.99 5.38 1.78
N CYS A 182 -6.46 6.35 1.06
CA CYS A 182 -6.07 7.65 1.59
C CYS A 182 -7.32 8.52 1.74
N VAL A 183 -7.84 8.62 2.97
CA VAL A 183 -9.12 9.28 3.26
C VAL A 183 -9.17 10.72 2.78
N ALA A 184 -8.08 11.46 2.95
CA ALA A 184 -7.97 12.86 2.51
C ALA A 184 -8.09 13.05 0.98
N LEU A 185 -7.94 11.96 0.20
CA LEU A 185 -8.06 11.97 -1.26
C LEU A 185 -9.41 11.39 -1.76
N LEU A 186 -10.35 11.13 -0.86
CA LEU A 186 -11.68 10.64 -1.20
C LEU A 186 -12.68 11.79 -1.29
N LYS A 187 -13.55 11.70 -2.26
CA LYS A 187 -14.58 12.74 -2.48
C LYS A 187 -15.87 12.51 -1.71
N PHE A 188 -16.09 11.29 -1.19
CA PHE A 188 -17.32 10.86 -0.55
C PHE A 188 -18.56 11.18 -1.40
N GLU A 189 -18.50 10.78 -2.67
CA GLU A 189 -19.57 10.97 -3.64
C GLU A 189 -20.01 9.63 -4.23
N VAL A 190 -21.27 9.53 -4.64
CA VAL A 190 -21.79 8.31 -5.26
C VAL A 190 -21.73 8.48 -6.78
N ASN A 191 -20.99 7.60 -7.45
CA ASN A 191 -20.97 7.50 -8.90
C ASN A 191 -22.32 6.94 -9.39
N GLU A 192 -23.09 7.75 -10.08
CA GLU A 192 -24.45 7.43 -10.52
C GLU A 192 -24.49 6.26 -11.52
N ASP A 193 -23.47 6.14 -12.38
CA ASP A 193 -23.38 5.10 -13.41
C ASP A 193 -23.06 3.73 -12.80
N ALA A 194 -22.23 3.69 -11.77
CA ALA A 194 -21.87 2.45 -11.07
C ALA A 194 -22.90 2.04 -9.99
N CYS A 195 -23.76 2.97 -9.56
CA CYS A 195 -24.69 2.75 -8.47
C CYS A 195 -25.90 1.90 -8.91
N THR A 196 -26.03 0.71 -8.31
CA THR A 196 -27.20 -0.18 -8.55
C THR A 196 -28.44 0.16 -7.71
N LYS A 197 -28.42 1.25 -6.97
CA LYS A 197 -29.55 1.76 -6.18
C LYS A 197 -30.02 0.79 -5.08
N CYS A 198 -29.12 -0.05 -4.56
CA CYS A 198 -29.44 -1.12 -3.61
C CYS A 198 -29.65 -0.65 -2.16
N GLY A 199 -29.23 0.57 -1.81
CA GLY A 199 -29.33 1.17 -0.49
C GLY A 199 -28.46 0.50 0.59
N ALA A 200 -27.44 -0.27 0.21
CA ALA A 200 -26.53 -0.92 1.19
C ALA A 200 -25.73 0.11 1.98
N CYS A 201 -25.22 1.14 1.32
CA CYS A 201 -24.48 2.25 1.96
C CYS A 201 -25.35 3.04 2.95
N PHE A 202 -26.60 3.31 2.60
CA PHE A 202 -27.57 3.97 3.48
C PHE A 202 -27.77 3.21 4.80
N ARG A 203 -28.06 1.88 4.70
CA ARG A 203 -28.27 1.04 5.90
C ARG A 203 -27.03 0.84 6.76
N ALA A 204 -25.86 1.08 6.20
CA ALA A 204 -24.59 0.89 6.90
C ALA A 204 -23.99 2.17 7.46
N CYS A 205 -24.55 3.34 7.13
CA CYS A 205 -24.02 4.62 7.57
C CYS A 205 -24.32 4.89 9.06
N PRO A 206 -23.28 4.96 9.93
CA PRO A 206 -23.49 5.15 11.36
C PRO A 206 -23.92 6.59 11.72
N SER A 207 -23.57 7.57 10.88
CA SER A 207 -23.91 9.00 11.08
C SER A 207 -25.19 9.42 10.35
N GLU A 208 -25.89 8.48 9.71
CA GLU A 208 -27.08 8.76 8.90
C GLU A 208 -26.87 9.85 7.82
N ALA A 209 -25.63 10.01 7.38
CA ALA A 209 -25.27 11.01 6.38
C ALA A 209 -25.69 10.65 4.95
N ILE A 210 -26.30 9.48 4.72
CA ILE A 210 -26.64 9.02 3.37
C ILE A 210 -28.15 9.05 3.19
N ALA A 211 -28.64 9.87 2.28
CA ALA A 211 -30.03 9.88 1.86
C ALA A 211 -30.23 8.86 0.72
N TRP A 212 -31.27 8.03 0.84
CA TRP A 212 -31.64 7.05 -0.19
C TRP A 212 -33.13 6.76 -0.20
N LYS A 213 -33.69 6.66 -1.39
CA LYS A 213 -35.05 6.15 -1.64
C LYS A 213 -34.99 4.99 -2.61
N LYS A 214 -35.98 4.12 -2.55
CA LYS A 214 -36.06 2.92 -3.41
C LYS A 214 -36.01 3.33 -4.89
N LYS A 215 -35.07 2.74 -5.65
CA LYS A 215 -34.80 3.03 -7.06
C LYS A 215 -34.12 4.37 -7.36
N GLU A 216 -33.73 5.14 -6.35
CA GLU A 216 -32.94 6.37 -6.51
C GLU A 216 -31.46 6.12 -6.16
N VAL A 217 -30.57 6.93 -6.74
CA VAL A 217 -29.15 6.94 -6.39
C VAL A 217 -29.01 7.50 -4.99
N ALA A 218 -28.17 6.88 -4.17
CA ALA A 218 -27.88 7.40 -2.84
C ALA A 218 -27.09 8.70 -2.92
N ARG A 219 -27.33 9.62 -1.99
CA ARG A 219 -26.61 10.90 -1.89
C ARG A 219 -25.98 11.02 -0.51
N ILE A 220 -24.72 11.43 -0.47
CA ILE A 220 -23.96 11.63 0.76
C ILE A 220 -24.03 13.12 1.15
N ASP A 221 -24.50 13.38 2.35
CA ASP A 221 -24.47 14.71 2.97
C ASP A 221 -23.10 14.91 3.63
N LYS A 222 -22.27 15.76 3.01
CA LYS A 222 -20.89 16.01 3.45
C LYS A 222 -20.81 16.68 4.84
N GLU A 223 -21.83 17.40 5.26
CA GLU A 223 -21.85 18.06 6.58
C GLU A 223 -22.08 17.05 7.72
N LYS A 224 -22.80 15.95 7.42
CA LYS A 224 -23.06 14.87 8.39
C LYS A 224 -22.06 13.72 8.28
N CYS A 225 -21.31 13.67 7.20
CA CYS A 225 -20.36 12.58 6.93
C CYS A 225 -19.16 12.66 7.87
N ILE A 226 -18.93 11.60 8.64
CA ILE A 226 -17.76 11.46 9.53
C ILE A 226 -16.59 10.71 8.86
N GLU A 227 -16.61 10.54 7.55
CA GLU A 227 -15.54 9.92 6.73
C GLU A 227 -15.08 8.54 7.22
N CYS A 228 -15.97 7.76 7.83
CA CYS A 228 -15.67 6.48 8.46
C CYS A 228 -15.44 5.31 7.50
N MET A 229 -15.51 5.51 6.19
CA MET A 229 -15.29 4.51 5.14
C MET A 229 -16.27 3.32 5.09
N THR A 230 -17.22 3.21 6.01
CA THR A 230 -18.14 2.06 6.10
C THR A 230 -18.95 1.87 4.81
N CYS A 231 -19.36 2.95 4.16
CA CYS A 231 -20.10 2.90 2.89
C CYS A 231 -19.25 2.32 1.74
N PHE A 232 -17.96 2.61 1.68
CA PHE A 232 -17.01 2.03 0.72
C PHE A 232 -16.90 0.52 0.90
N GLU A 233 -16.72 0.04 2.12
CA GLU A 233 -16.60 -1.39 2.43
C GLU A 233 -17.87 -2.18 2.10
N LYS A 234 -19.03 -1.56 2.25
CA LYS A 234 -20.34 -2.19 1.99
C LYS A 234 -20.77 -2.11 0.53
N CYS A 235 -20.17 -1.23 -0.26
CA CYS A 235 -20.49 -1.12 -1.68
C CYS A 235 -19.83 -2.24 -2.49
N LYS A 236 -20.62 -3.22 -2.94
CA LYS A 236 -20.11 -4.31 -3.77
C LYS A 236 -19.83 -3.90 -5.23
N PHE A 237 -20.24 -2.70 -5.60
CA PHE A 237 -20.18 -2.17 -6.98
C PHE A 237 -19.12 -1.07 -7.11
N ASP A 238 -18.37 -0.80 -6.04
CA ASP A 238 -17.32 0.22 -6.00
C ASP A 238 -17.80 1.62 -6.46
N ALA A 239 -19.08 1.91 -6.20
CA ALA A 239 -19.78 3.10 -6.68
C ALA A 239 -19.63 4.33 -5.75
N ILE A 240 -18.65 4.35 -4.85
CA ILE A 240 -18.40 5.48 -3.93
C ILE A 240 -16.95 5.92 -4.11
N ASP A 241 -16.75 7.21 -4.34
CA ASP A 241 -15.46 7.88 -4.52
C ASP A 241 -15.22 8.93 -3.42
#